data_a976a40516a2f850a7c37fbce4a4f9d1
#
_entry.id   a976a40516a2f850a7c37fbce4a4f9d1
#
_cell.length_a   1.000
_cell.length_b   1.000
_cell.length_c   1.000
_cell.angle_alpha   90.00
_cell.angle_beta   90.00
_cell.angle_gamma   90.00
#
_symmetry.space_group_name_H-M   'P 1'
#
loop_
_entity.id
_entity.type
_entity.pdbx_description
1 polymer ?
#
loop_
_entity_poly.entity_id
_entity_poly.type
_entity_poly.pdbx_seq_one_letter_code
_entity_poly.pdbx_strand_id
1 'polypeptide(L)'
;MERPLQKYTWASLDLSAGRILGERPAAEDSPARNTELARILIADDHPIFRDGLRMLLETQREFQVVGEAADGEEAIRLVRELKPDVLLVELDMPGCSGLDVLREVGQLSMSVRTIVLTAAVESSKMVQAIQLGARAVLFKHSATEALFECLYTVMANRYWVANDTVSDLMQALRKFQPSPSTRTEGRTFGLTARELEIIAAVVAGYTNKDIAQKFSISEHTVKNHLTNIFDKLGLSNRLELTLFCLEHRLTGNS
;
A
#
# COMPACT_ATOMS: atom_id res chain seq x y z
N MET A 1 -29.06 -6.34 -25.39
CA MET A 1 -29.15 -4.97 -24.84
C MET A 1 -28.08 -4.87 -23.76
N GLU A 2 -26.88 -4.51 -24.18
CA GLU A 2 -25.71 -4.38 -23.29
C GLU A 2 -25.72 -2.99 -22.68
N ARG A 3 -25.61 -2.92 -21.35
CA ARG A 3 -25.40 -1.64 -20.65
C ARG A 3 -23.91 -1.28 -20.70
N PRO A 4 -23.53 -0.06 -21.12
CA PRO A 4 -22.14 0.36 -21.09
C PRO A 4 -21.69 0.56 -19.64
N LEU A 5 -20.51 0.01 -19.32
CA LEU A 5 -19.79 0.22 -18.07
C LEU A 5 -19.42 1.69 -17.93
N GLN A 6 -19.92 2.32 -16.90
CA GLN A 6 -19.75 3.73 -16.60
C GLN A 6 -18.32 3.97 -16.09
N LYS A 7 -17.59 4.86 -16.75
CA LYS A 7 -16.21 5.26 -16.41
C LYS A 7 -16.19 5.90 -15.02
N TYR A 8 -15.59 5.23 -14.06
CA TYR A 8 -15.31 5.81 -12.76
C TYR A 8 -14.00 6.60 -12.82
N THR A 9 -14.12 7.91 -12.77
CA THR A 9 -12.98 8.80 -12.51
C THR A 9 -12.79 8.90 -10.99
N TRP A 10 -11.66 8.45 -10.49
CA TRP A 10 -11.25 8.30 -9.09
C TRP A 10 -11.18 9.61 -8.26
N ALA A 11 -11.54 10.75 -8.84
CA ALA A 11 -11.37 12.08 -8.22
C ALA A 11 -12.47 12.45 -7.21
N SER A 12 -13.43 11.58 -6.85
CA SER A 12 -14.57 12.01 -6.01
C SER A 12 -15.27 10.85 -5.30
N LEU A 13 -14.55 9.98 -4.57
CA LEU A 13 -15.17 9.08 -3.61
C LEU A 13 -14.89 9.60 -2.19
N ASP A 14 -15.79 10.42 -1.72
CA ASP A 14 -15.94 10.71 -0.29
C ASP A 14 -16.68 9.53 0.35
N LEU A 15 -15.95 8.66 1.03
CA LEU A 15 -16.47 7.47 1.70
C LEU A 15 -17.17 7.77 3.04
N SER A 16 -17.35 9.04 3.42
CA SER A 16 -17.96 9.43 4.71
C SER A 16 -19.46 9.73 4.64
N ALA A 17 -20.01 9.92 3.45
CA ALA A 17 -21.45 10.22 3.33
C ALA A 17 -21.98 9.74 1.98
N GLY A 18 -22.82 8.73 1.95
CA GLY A 18 -23.47 8.19 0.75
C GLY A 18 -24.32 9.19 -0.01
N ARG A 19 -23.74 10.25 -0.54
CA ARG A 19 -24.40 11.25 -1.40
C ARG A 19 -23.60 11.47 -2.67
N ILE A 20 -24.22 11.14 -3.77
CA ILE A 20 -23.83 11.56 -5.12
C ILE A 20 -24.21 13.03 -5.25
N LEU A 21 -23.27 13.93 -5.43
CA LEU A 21 -23.54 15.33 -5.71
C LEU A 21 -22.96 15.74 -7.06
N GLY A 22 -23.86 16.20 -7.94
CA GLY A 22 -23.62 17.36 -8.78
C GLY A 22 -23.08 17.14 -10.18
N GLU A 23 -23.87 17.55 -11.14
CA GLU A 23 -23.57 17.72 -12.55
C GLU A 23 -22.34 18.61 -12.80
N ARG A 24 -21.51 18.19 -13.77
CA ARG A 24 -20.33 18.92 -14.23
C ARG A 24 -20.68 20.03 -15.21
N PRO A 25 -20.01 21.18 -15.18
CA PRO A 25 -19.86 22.03 -16.35
C PRO A 25 -18.92 21.38 -17.37
N ALA A 26 -19.15 21.68 -18.65
CA ALA A 26 -18.48 21.13 -19.81
C ALA A 26 -16.95 21.28 -19.76
N ALA A 27 -16.26 20.26 -20.26
CA ALA A 27 -14.82 20.16 -20.32
C ALA A 27 -14.23 21.23 -21.24
N GLU A 28 -13.34 22.06 -20.68
CA GLU A 28 -12.34 22.77 -21.46
C GLU A 28 -11.12 21.87 -21.66
N ASP A 29 -10.57 21.89 -22.84
CA ASP A 29 -9.42 21.16 -23.35
C ASP A 29 -8.23 21.20 -22.37
N SER A 30 -7.98 20.10 -21.68
CA SER A 30 -6.69 19.84 -21.04
C SER A 30 -5.79 19.08 -22.02
N PRO A 31 -4.53 19.48 -22.19
CA PRO A 31 -3.62 18.82 -23.12
C PRO A 31 -3.51 17.34 -22.78
N ALA A 32 -3.57 16.49 -23.80
CA ALA A 32 -3.41 15.04 -23.73
C ALA A 32 -2.20 14.70 -22.83
N ARG A 33 -2.44 14.23 -21.61
CA ARG A 33 -1.43 13.56 -20.80
C ARG A 33 -1.04 12.34 -21.62
N ASN A 34 0.21 12.30 -22.03
CA ASN A 34 0.85 11.11 -22.57
C ASN A 34 0.76 10.06 -21.45
N THR A 35 -0.28 9.23 -21.46
CA THR A 35 -0.48 8.16 -20.48
C THR A 35 0.47 7.05 -20.88
N GLU A 36 1.73 7.17 -20.41
CA GLU A 36 2.65 6.04 -20.49
C GLU A 36 1.98 4.86 -19.79
N LEU A 37 1.93 3.72 -20.47
CA LEU A 37 1.36 2.49 -19.94
C LEU A 37 2.19 2.07 -18.73
N ALA A 38 1.55 1.76 -17.61
CA ALA A 38 2.24 1.22 -16.45
C ALA A 38 2.77 -0.19 -16.78
N ARG A 39 4.08 -0.34 -16.73
CA ARG A 39 4.81 -1.55 -17.10
C ARG A 39 4.88 -2.49 -15.91
N ILE A 40 4.27 -3.66 -16.03
CA ILE A 40 4.13 -4.63 -14.94
C ILE A 40 4.96 -5.88 -15.26
N LEU A 41 5.79 -6.31 -14.30
CA LEU A 41 6.45 -7.61 -14.26
C LEU A 41 5.70 -8.51 -13.27
N ILE A 42 5.40 -9.74 -13.67
CA ILE A 42 4.76 -10.75 -12.80
C ILE A 42 5.81 -11.81 -12.45
N ALA A 43 5.96 -12.11 -11.16
CA ALA A 43 6.82 -13.17 -10.67
C ALA A 43 6.02 -14.11 -9.75
N ASP A 44 5.76 -15.32 -10.22
CA ASP A 44 4.98 -16.34 -9.52
C ASP A 44 5.35 -17.72 -10.07
N ASP A 45 5.53 -18.72 -9.23
CA ASP A 45 5.90 -20.07 -9.65
C ASP A 45 4.72 -20.90 -10.18
N HIS A 46 3.48 -20.41 -10.05
CA HIS A 46 2.27 -21.07 -10.53
C HIS A 46 1.88 -20.61 -11.94
N PRO A 47 2.09 -21.38 -13.01
CA PRO A 47 1.84 -20.93 -14.38
C PRO A 47 0.41 -20.47 -14.65
N ILE A 48 -0.60 -21.23 -14.15
CA ILE A 48 -2.01 -20.90 -14.35
C ILE A 48 -2.35 -19.55 -13.71
N PHE A 49 -1.78 -19.27 -12.54
CA PHE A 49 -2.01 -17.98 -11.86
C PHE A 49 -1.37 -16.82 -12.63
N ARG A 50 -0.13 -16.99 -13.13
CA ARG A 50 0.53 -15.98 -13.97
C ARG A 50 -0.29 -15.68 -15.22
N ASP A 51 -0.70 -16.74 -15.96
CA ASP A 51 -1.51 -16.58 -17.18
C ASP A 51 -2.83 -15.85 -16.90
N GLY A 52 -3.53 -16.24 -15.82
CA GLY A 52 -4.77 -15.59 -15.40
C GLY A 52 -4.55 -14.12 -15.03
N LEU A 53 -3.48 -13.82 -14.29
CA LEU A 53 -3.15 -12.47 -13.87
C LEU A 53 -2.78 -11.59 -15.08
N ARG A 54 -2.00 -12.11 -16.02
CA ARG A 54 -1.68 -11.42 -17.28
C ARG A 54 -2.95 -11.10 -18.06
N MET A 55 -3.80 -12.10 -18.32
CA MET A 55 -5.07 -11.90 -19.04
C MET A 55 -5.93 -10.84 -18.37
N LEU A 56 -5.99 -10.85 -17.04
CA LEU A 56 -6.76 -9.89 -16.26
C LEU A 56 -6.20 -8.48 -16.39
N LEU A 57 -4.90 -8.29 -16.26
CA LEU A 57 -4.23 -6.99 -16.39
C LEU A 57 -4.40 -6.41 -17.80
N GLU A 58 -4.32 -7.23 -18.84
CA GLU A 58 -4.50 -6.82 -20.24
C GLU A 58 -5.94 -6.37 -20.57
N THR A 59 -6.92 -6.62 -19.67
CA THR A 59 -8.27 -6.04 -19.83
C THR A 59 -8.29 -4.53 -19.64
N GLN A 60 -7.29 -3.96 -18.98
CA GLN A 60 -7.17 -2.53 -18.74
C GLN A 60 -6.10 -1.92 -19.65
N ARG A 61 -6.46 -0.86 -20.36
CA ARG A 61 -5.57 -0.21 -21.32
C ARG A 61 -4.39 0.53 -20.69
N GLU A 62 -4.46 0.78 -19.41
CA GLU A 62 -3.45 1.51 -18.64
C GLU A 62 -2.28 0.63 -18.20
N PHE A 63 -2.41 -0.71 -18.29
CA PHE A 63 -1.40 -1.66 -17.85
C PHE A 63 -0.82 -2.45 -19.02
N GLN A 64 0.48 -2.70 -18.95
CA GLN A 64 1.19 -3.56 -19.89
C GLN A 64 2.04 -4.57 -19.12
N VAL A 65 1.78 -5.86 -19.30
CA VAL A 65 2.67 -6.90 -18.79
C VAL A 65 3.90 -6.95 -19.69
N VAL A 66 5.06 -6.58 -19.14
CA VAL A 66 6.32 -6.50 -19.89
C VAL A 66 7.18 -7.74 -19.72
N GLY A 67 6.85 -8.62 -18.80
CA GLY A 67 7.54 -9.89 -18.60
C GLY A 67 6.88 -10.74 -17.51
N GLU A 68 7.26 -12.01 -17.52
CA GLU A 68 6.84 -13.01 -16.53
C GLU A 68 8.07 -13.77 -16.05
N ALA A 69 8.16 -14.04 -14.75
CA ALA A 69 9.19 -14.85 -14.12
C ALA A 69 8.55 -16.03 -13.40
N ALA A 70 9.16 -17.19 -13.52
CA ALA A 70 8.71 -18.42 -12.86
C ALA A 70 9.40 -18.65 -11.48
N ASP A 71 10.45 -17.87 -11.19
CA ASP A 71 11.19 -17.93 -9.94
C ASP A 71 11.81 -16.57 -9.59
N GLY A 72 12.40 -16.46 -8.39
CA GLY A 72 12.95 -15.21 -7.90
C GLY A 72 14.24 -14.77 -8.60
N GLU A 73 15.08 -15.70 -9.06
CA GLU A 73 16.32 -15.35 -9.79
C GLU A 73 15.97 -14.72 -11.14
N GLU A 74 15.02 -15.33 -11.86
CA GLU A 74 14.50 -14.78 -13.09
C GLU A 74 13.83 -13.41 -12.87
N ALA A 75 13.05 -13.25 -11.80
CA ALA A 75 12.44 -11.99 -11.43
C ALA A 75 13.47 -10.87 -11.26
N ILE A 76 14.54 -11.11 -10.50
CA ILE A 76 15.63 -10.16 -10.29
C ILE A 76 16.30 -9.77 -11.61
N ARG A 77 16.57 -10.75 -12.46
CA ARG A 77 17.16 -10.54 -13.79
C ARG A 77 16.27 -9.64 -14.64
N LEU A 78 14.98 -9.99 -14.74
CA LEU A 78 14.02 -9.26 -15.56
C LEU A 78 13.74 -7.84 -15.02
N VAL A 79 13.76 -7.63 -13.70
CA VAL A 79 13.66 -6.26 -13.14
C VAL A 79 14.80 -5.38 -13.66
N ARG A 80 16.03 -5.89 -13.69
CA ARG A 80 17.21 -5.13 -14.17
C ARG A 80 17.13 -4.84 -15.68
N GLU A 81 16.68 -5.81 -16.46
CA GLU A 81 16.59 -5.72 -17.93
C GLU A 81 15.41 -4.83 -18.37
N LEU A 82 14.23 -5.10 -17.84
CA LEU A 82 12.98 -4.51 -18.32
C LEU A 82 12.63 -3.21 -17.62
N LYS A 83 13.15 -2.96 -16.41
CA LYS A 83 12.87 -1.77 -15.59
C LYS A 83 11.37 -1.49 -15.50
N PRO A 84 10.59 -2.42 -14.91
CA PRO A 84 9.14 -2.26 -14.79
C PRO A 84 8.80 -1.13 -13.80
N ASP A 85 7.60 -0.56 -13.92
CA ASP A 85 7.06 0.38 -12.95
C ASP A 85 6.55 -0.32 -11.70
N VAL A 86 5.98 -1.53 -11.89
CA VAL A 86 5.43 -2.36 -10.83
C VAL A 86 5.95 -3.80 -10.98
N LEU A 87 6.38 -4.38 -9.88
CA LEU A 87 6.65 -5.80 -9.73
C LEU A 87 5.54 -6.43 -8.87
N LEU A 88 4.82 -7.40 -9.43
CA LEU A 88 3.94 -8.30 -8.69
C LEU A 88 4.76 -9.55 -8.35
N VAL A 89 4.94 -9.87 -7.07
CA VAL A 89 5.81 -10.98 -6.65
C VAL A 89 5.16 -11.88 -5.61
N GLU A 90 5.17 -13.20 -5.87
CA GLU A 90 4.81 -14.20 -4.87
C GLU A 90 5.90 -14.32 -3.81
N LEU A 91 5.50 -14.48 -2.54
CA LEU A 91 6.45 -14.67 -1.44
C LEU A 91 7.09 -16.05 -1.42
N ASP A 92 6.28 -17.06 -1.66
CA ASP A 92 6.68 -18.47 -1.49
C ASP A 92 7.08 -19.12 -2.82
N MET A 93 8.13 -18.58 -3.45
CA MET A 93 8.75 -19.20 -4.64
C MET A 93 9.90 -20.13 -4.26
N PRO A 94 10.10 -21.25 -5.00
CA PRO A 94 11.20 -22.18 -4.74
C PRO A 94 12.57 -21.54 -5.02
N GLY A 95 13.56 -21.88 -4.21
CA GLY A 95 14.93 -21.38 -4.35
C GLY A 95 15.09 -19.95 -3.85
N CYS A 96 14.86 -18.97 -4.69
CA CYS A 96 14.90 -17.53 -4.35
C CYS A 96 13.51 -17.03 -3.99
N SER A 97 13.26 -16.78 -2.71
CA SER A 97 11.95 -16.35 -2.21
C SER A 97 11.60 -14.90 -2.63
N GLY A 98 10.32 -14.56 -2.58
CA GLY A 98 9.89 -13.16 -2.83
C GLY A 98 10.51 -12.16 -1.85
N LEU A 99 10.83 -12.55 -0.62
CA LEU A 99 11.56 -11.68 0.32
C LEU A 99 13.01 -11.44 -0.13
N ASP A 100 13.65 -12.43 -0.76
CA ASP A 100 14.99 -12.27 -1.33
C ASP A 100 14.94 -11.35 -2.55
N VAL A 101 13.93 -11.51 -3.40
CA VAL A 101 13.67 -10.60 -4.53
C VAL A 101 13.50 -9.16 -4.03
N LEU A 102 12.67 -8.93 -3.01
CA LEU A 102 12.46 -7.60 -2.40
C LEU A 102 13.77 -6.99 -1.91
N ARG A 103 14.62 -7.79 -1.24
CA ARG A 103 15.91 -7.33 -0.72
C ARG A 103 16.84 -6.88 -1.83
N GLU A 104 16.93 -7.66 -2.90
CA GLU A 104 17.75 -7.33 -4.08
C GLU A 104 17.22 -6.12 -4.82
N VAL A 105 15.90 -6.06 -5.09
CA VAL A 105 15.26 -4.94 -5.77
C VAL A 105 15.39 -3.65 -4.97
N GLY A 106 15.29 -3.72 -3.64
CA GLY A 106 15.47 -2.57 -2.73
C GLY A 106 16.90 -1.98 -2.76
N GLN A 107 17.91 -2.77 -3.14
CA GLN A 107 19.29 -2.30 -3.30
C GLN A 107 19.54 -1.66 -4.68
N LEU A 108 18.67 -1.89 -5.64
CA LEU A 108 18.77 -1.27 -6.95
C LEU A 108 18.35 0.21 -6.84
N SER A 109 19.13 1.10 -7.44
CA SER A 109 18.79 2.54 -7.54
C SER A 109 17.66 2.77 -8.56
N MET A 110 16.60 1.98 -8.47
CA MET A 110 15.45 1.97 -9.40
C MET A 110 14.16 2.22 -8.63
N SER A 111 13.24 2.95 -9.23
CA SER A 111 11.94 3.29 -8.63
C SER A 111 10.86 2.22 -8.92
N VAL A 112 11.20 0.93 -8.77
CA VAL A 112 10.23 -0.16 -8.96
C VAL A 112 9.35 -0.26 -7.73
N ARG A 113 8.05 -0.21 -7.91
CA ARG A 113 7.05 -0.40 -6.85
C ARG A 113 6.72 -1.87 -6.74
N THR A 114 6.87 -2.45 -5.58
CA THR A 114 6.61 -3.88 -5.40
C THR A 114 5.30 -4.13 -4.67
N ILE A 115 4.47 -4.98 -5.26
CA ILE A 115 3.24 -5.54 -4.69
C ILE A 115 3.49 -7.02 -4.45
N VAL A 116 3.36 -7.43 -3.19
CA VAL A 116 3.47 -8.82 -2.80
C VAL A 116 2.13 -9.52 -3.03
N LEU A 117 2.18 -10.66 -3.69
CA LEU A 117 1.07 -11.60 -3.82
C LEU A 117 1.34 -12.79 -2.90
N THR A 118 0.35 -13.28 -2.16
CA THR A 118 0.52 -14.46 -1.31
C THR A 118 -0.77 -15.26 -1.17
N ALA A 119 -0.65 -16.58 -1.05
CA ALA A 119 -1.80 -17.45 -0.78
C ALA A 119 -2.12 -17.54 0.71
N ALA A 120 -1.14 -17.27 1.59
CA ALA A 120 -1.25 -17.49 3.03
C ALA A 120 -1.00 -16.21 3.85
N VAL A 121 -1.69 -16.12 4.99
CA VAL A 121 -1.55 -15.02 5.96
C VAL A 121 -0.45 -15.37 6.96
N GLU A 122 0.81 -15.10 6.61
CA GLU A 122 1.90 -15.12 7.59
C GLU A 122 2.28 -13.69 7.97
N SER A 123 1.72 -13.19 9.08
CA SER A 123 1.95 -11.80 9.52
C SER A 123 3.42 -11.43 9.61
N SER A 124 4.32 -12.37 9.96
CA SER A 124 5.76 -12.15 10.03
C SER A 124 6.39 -11.87 8.66
N LYS A 125 6.03 -12.64 7.63
CA LYS A 125 6.51 -12.44 6.26
C LYS A 125 5.97 -11.15 5.66
N MET A 126 4.72 -10.81 5.95
CA MET A 126 4.10 -9.56 5.49
C MET A 126 4.81 -8.32 6.08
N VAL A 127 5.13 -8.35 7.39
CA VAL A 127 5.92 -7.28 8.03
C VAL A 127 7.29 -7.16 7.37
N GLN A 128 7.98 -8.27 7.17
CA GLN A 128 9.29 -8.28 6.51
C GLN A 128 9.21 -7.72 5.09
N ALA A 129 8.17 -8.09 4.32
CA ALA A 129 7.96 -7.58 2.97
C ALA A 129 7.83 -6.05 2.97
N ILE A 130 7.00 -5.49 3.86
CA ILE A 130 6.84 -4.03 3.99
C ILE A 130 8.16 -3.36 4.42
N GLN A 131 8.90 -3.95 5.36
CA GLN A 131 10.21 -3.43 5.80
C GLN A 131 11.26 -3.46 4.68
N LEU A 132 11.17 -4.42 3.77
CA LEU A 132 12.02 -4.52 2.58
C LEU A 132 11.54 -3.62 1.42
N GLY A 133 10.50 -2.81 1.62
CA GLY A 133 10.05 -1.80 0.66
C GLY A 133 8.85 -2.19 -0.19
N ALA A 134 8.16 -3.30 0.12
CA ALA A 134 6.89 -3.61 -0.55
C ALA A 134 5.87 -2.49 -0.26
N ARG A 135 5.18 -2.04 -1.30
CA ARG A 135 4.14 -1.00 -1.22
C ARG A 135 2.76 -1.57 -0.92
N ALA A 136 2.59 -2.86 -1.18
CA ALA A 136 1.31 -3.53 -0.94
C ALA A 136 1.51 -5.01 -0.65
N VAL A 137 0.54 -5.60 0.07
CA VAL A 137 0.36 -7.04 0.22
C VAL A 137 -1.06 -7.38 -0.17
N LEU A 138 -1.21 -8.22 -1.19
CA LEU A 138 -2.48 -8.68 -1.73
C LEU A 138 -2.56 -10.21 -1.66
N PHE A 139 -3.70 -10.73 -1.25
CA PHE A 139 -3.92 -12.19 -1.26
C PHE A 139 -4.34 -12.67 -2.64
N LYS A 140 -3.81 -13.84 -3.06
CA LYS A 140 -4.17 -14.47 -4.35
C LYS A 140 -5.68 -14.77 -4.48
N HIS A 141 -6.38 -14.91 -3.37
CA HIS A 141 -7.85 -15.11 -3.34
C HIS A 141 -8.65 -13.79 -3.27
N SER A 142 -7.99 -12.65 -3.28
CA SER A 142 -8.68 -11.34 -3.29
C SER A 142 -9.51 -11.15 -4.55
N ALA A 143 -10.57 -10.36 -4.42
CA ALA A 143 -11.38 -9.99 -5.57
C ALA A 143 -10.58 -9.18 -6.61
N THR A 144 -10.99 -9.28 -7.86
CA THR A 144 -10.36 -8.57 -8.98
C THR A 144 -10.31 -7.06 -8.76
N GLU A 145 -11.36 -6.50 -8.16
CA GLU A 145 -11.47 -5.09 -7.84
C GLU A 145 -10.37 -4.65 -6.87
N ALA A 146 -10.03 -5.50 -5.89
CA ALA A 146 -8.96 -5.23 -4.93
C ALA A 146 -7.57 -5.19 -5.60
N LEU A 147 -7.33 -6.00 -6.63
CA LEU A 147 -6.09 -5.96 -7.40
C LEU A 147 -5.94 -4.61 -8.12
N PHE A 148 -6.97 -4.16 -8.81
CA PHE A 148 -6.91 -2.87 -9.51
C PHE A 148 -6.83 -1.69 -8.56
N GLU A 149 -7.59 -1.70 -7.45
CA GLU A 149 -7.48 -0.68 -6.41
C GLU A 149 -6.05 -0.61 -5.84
N CYS A 150 -5.46 -1.78 -5.56
CA CYS A 150 -4.08 -1.91 -5.12
C CYS A 150 -3.10 -1.31 -6.13
N LEU A 151 -3.20 -1.68 -7.40
CA LEU A 151 -2.34 -1.16 -8.48
C LEU A 151 -2.44 0.37 -8.60
N TYR A 152 -3.64 0.94 -8.67
CA TYR A 152 -3.82 2.39 -8.74
C TYR A 152 -3.28 3.11 -7.51
N THR A 153 -3.46 2.54 -6.32
CA THR A 153 -2.94 3.09 -5.07
C THR A 153 -1.41 3.11 -5.07
N VAL A 154 -0.79 2.00 -5.47
CA VAL A 154 0.67 1.86 -5.53
C VAL A 154 1.28 2.74 -6.63
N MET A 155 0.61 2.86 -7.78
CA MET A 155 1.03 3.79 -8.84
C MET A 155 0.96 5.26 -8.41
N ALA A 156 0.02 5.61 -7.53
CA ALA A 156 -0.04 6.91 -6.87
C ALA A 156 1.00 7.07 -5.74
N ASN A 157 1.96 6.15 -5.64
CA ASN A 157 3.05 6.14 -4.66
C ASN A 157 2.59 6.00 -3.21
N ARG A 158 1.42 5.39 -2.97
CA ARG A 158 0.83 5.13 -1.67
C ARG A 158 0.94 3.65 -1.29
N TYR A 159 0.78 3.35 0.00
CA TYR A 159 0.71 1.98 0.49
C TYR A 159 -0.71 1.45 0.43
N TRP A 160 -0.85 0.17 0.10
CA TRP A 160 -2.14 -0.54 0.11
C TRP A 160 -2.03 -1.83 0.91
N VAL A 161 -2.98 -2.06 1.82
CA VAL A 161 -3.14 -3.34 2.54
C VAL A 161 -4.63 -3.58 2.72
N ALA A 162 -5.05 -4.82 2.54
CA ALA A 162 -6.44 -5.22 2.76
C ALA A 162 -6.89 -4.90 4.20
N ASN A 163 -8.11 -4.39 4.38
CA ASN A 163 -8.60 -3.86 5.66
C ASN A 163 -8.62 -4.89 6.80
N ASP A 164 -8.88 -6.15 6.50
CA ASP A 164 -8.87 -7.27 7.44
C ASP A 164 -7.45 -7.62 7.93
N THR A 165 -6.43 -7.30 7.16
CA THR A 165 -5.03 -7.60 7.44
C THR A 165 -4.31 -6.49 8.21
N VAL A 166 -4.85 -5.26 8.22
CA VAL A 166 -4.21 -4.10 8.87
C VAL A 166 -3.98 -4.34 10.36
N SER A 167 -4.93 -4.93 11.06
CA SER A 167 -4.81 -5.21 12.50
C SER A 167 -3.70 -6.21 12.81
N ASP A 168 -3.58 -7.27 12.02
CA ASP A 168 -2.57 -8.32 12.19
C ASP A 168 -1.18 -7.80 11.85
N LEU A 169 -1.07 -7.04 10.76
CA LEU A 169 0.16 -6.38 10.36
C LEU A 169 0.64 -5.38 11.43
N MET A 170 -0.27 -4.58 12.00
CA MET A 170 0.03 -3.65 13.08
C MET A 170 0.49 -4.37 14.36
N GLN A 171 -0.15 -5.48 14.72
CA GLN A 171 0.25 -6.30 15.86
C GLN A 171 1.61 -6.94 15.66
N ALA A 172 1.92 -7.38 14.44
CA ALA A 172 3.20 -7.97 14.10
C ALA A 172 4.32 -6.91 14.06
N LEU A 173 4.08 -5.72 13.50
CA LEU A 173 5.04 -4.59 13.52
C LEU A 173 5.46 -4.21 14.94
N ARG A 174 4.57 -4.32 15.93
CA ARG A 174 4.92 -4.07 17.35
C ARG A 174 6.00 -5.00 17.89
N LYS A 175 5.99 -6.27 17.50
CA LYS A 175 6.95 -7.28 17.97
C LYS A 175 8.36 -7.03 17.43
N PHE A 176 8.47 -6.28 16.33
CA PHE A 176 9.72 -5.95 15.66
C PHE A 176 10.27 -4.56 16.00
N GLN A 177 9.72 -3.85 17.00
CA GLN A 177 10.29 -2.57 17.43
C GLN A 177 11.71 -2.81 17.96
N PRO A 178 12.75 -2.15 17.43
CA PRO A 178 14.06 -2.13 18.06
C PRO A 178 13.97 -1.41 19.41
N SER A 179 14.66 -1.95 20.40
CA SER A 179 14.76 -1.34 21.75
C SER A 179 15.09 0.15 21.68
N PRO A 180 14.59 0.95 22.60
CA PRO A 180 14.71 2.41 22.56
C PRO A 180 16.17 2.82 22.79
N SER A 181 16.85 3.22 21.73
CA SER A 181 18.13 3.91 21.83
C SER A 181 18.12 5.16 20.98
N THR A 182 18.28 6.28 21.65
CA THR A 182 18.61 7.63 21.19
C THR A 182 17.45 8.50 20.67
N ARG A 183 17.20 9.56 21.43
CA ARG A 183 16.39 10.73 21.12
C ARG A 183 16.76 11.33 19.78
N THR A 184 15.77 11.57 18.92
CA THR A 184 15.88 12.55 17.84
C THR A 184 15.03 13.76 18.24
N GLU A 185 15.71 14.85 18.61
CA GLU A 185 15.09 16.11 18.97
C GLU A 185 14.42 16.78 17.76
N GLY A 186 13.14 17.18 17.91
CA GLY A 186 12.74 18.48 17.40
C GLY A 186 12.00 18.55 16.06
N ARG A 187 11.53 17.49 15.40
CA ARG A 187 10.62 17.66 14.25
C ARG A 187 9.20 17.27 14.60
N THR A 188 8.37 18.25 14.97
CA THR A 188 6.96 18.03 15.29
C THR A 188 6.05 17.93 14.08
N PHE A 189 6.55 18.12 12.84
CA PHE A 189 5.78 18.08 11.59
C PHE A 189 4.44 18.84 11.65
N GLY A 190 4.36 19.90 12.47
CA GLY A 190 3.13 20.67 12.68
C GLY A 190 2.05 19.94 13.47
N LEU A 191 2.39 18.82 14.12
CA LEU A 191 1.49 18.03 14.95
C LEU A 191 1.34 18.67 16.34
N THR A 192 0.12 18.66 16.85
CA THR A 192 -0.18 19.07 18.22
C THR A 192 0.17 17.96 19.20
N ALA A 193 0.30 18.28 20.51
CA ALA A 193 0.53 17.29 21.55
C ALA A 193 -0.56 16.20 21.55
N ARG A 194 -1.82 16.58 21.32
CA ARG A 194 -2.94 15.64 21.25
C ARG A 194 -2.86 14.69 20.05
N GLU A 195 -2.44 15.21 18.90
CA GLU A 195 -2.22 14.37 17.70
C GLU A 195 -1.07 13.39 17.93
N LEU A 196 0.01 13.80 18.60
CA LEU A 196 1.12 12.90 18.96
C LEU A 196 0.69 11.78 19.90
N GLU A 197 -0.17 12.08 20.90
CA GLU A 197 -0.75 11.06 21.79
C GLU A 197 -1.60 10.04 21.01
N ILE A 198 -2.39 10.52 20.04
CA ILE A 198 -3.21 9.66 19.18
C ILE A 198 -2.33 8.82 18.26
N ILE A 199 -1.29 9.42 17.65
CA ILE A 199 -0.30 8.70 16.86
C ILE A 199 0.35 7.59 17.70
N ALA A 200 0.80 7.88 18.92
CA ALA A 200 1.39 6.87 19.80
C ALA A 200 0.43 5.70 20.07
N ALA A 201 -0.86 5.99 20.27
CA ALA A 201 -1.88 4.96 20.44
C ALA A 201 -2.12 4.18 19.12
N VAL A 202 -2.10 4.85 17.96
CA VAL A 202 -2.18 4.19 16.64
C VAL A 202 -1.03 3.23 16.42
N VAL A 203 0.20 3.67 16.63
CA VAL A 203 1.41 2.86 16.50
C VAL A 203 1.42 1.74 17.53
N ALA A 204 0.94 2.01 18.75
CA ALA A 204 0.66 0.98 19.73
C ALA A 204 -0.50 0.04 19.31
N GLY A 205 -1.18 0.23 18.15
CA GLY A 205 -2.19 -0.60 17.49
C GLY A 205 -3.56 -0.61 18.19
N TYR A 206 -3.86 0.39 19.00
CA TYR A 206 -5.21 0.56 19.55
C TYR A 206 -6.19 0.84 18.42
N THR A 207 -7.36 0.21 18.42
CA THR A 207 -8.44 0.55 17.48
C THR A 207 -8.99 1.95 17.78
N ASN A 208 -9.76 2.54 16.85
CA ASN A 208 -10.39 3.85 17.11
C ASN A 208 -11.28 3.81 18.37
N LYS A 209 -11.92 2.67 18.62
CA LYS A 209 -12.73 2.44 19.83
C LYS A 209 -11.86 2.45 21.09
N ASP A 210 -10.72 1.78 21.08
CA ASP A 210 -9.79 1.73 22.21
C ASP A 210 -9.19 3.11 22.48
N ILE A 211 -8.85 3.85 21.42
CA ILE A 211 -8.34 5.24 21.49
C ILE A 211 -9.42 6.15 22.10
N ALA A 212 -10.65 6.03 21.62
CA ALA A 212 -11.78 6.80 22.14
C ALA A 212 -11.98 6.56 23.65
N GLN A 213 -11.95 5.30 24.07
CA GLN A 213 -12.05 4.91 25.47
C GLN A 213 -10.88 5.42 26.29
N LYS A 214 -9.65 5.21 25.82
CA LYS A 214 -8.41 5.62 26.51
C LYS A 214 -8.36 7.13 26.76
N PHE A 215 -8.83 7.92 25.81
CA PHE A 215 -8.76 9.37 25.87
C PHE A 215 -10.08 10.04 26.26
N SER A 216 -11.12 9.25 26.59
CA SER A 216 -12.46 9.72 26.99
C SER A 216 -13.09 10.67 25.95
N ILE A 217 -12.98 10.33 24.67
CA ILE A 217 -13.57 11.04 23.53
C ILE A 217 -14.43 10.10 22.68
N SER A 218 -15.20 10.63 21.72
CA SER A 218 -15.97 9.77 20.81
C SER A 218 -15.08 9.16 19.73
N GLU A 219 -15.50 8.00 19.14
CA GLU A 219 -14.83 7.41 17.99
C GLU A 219 -14.83 8.37 16.78
N HIS A 220 -15.88 9.17 16.65
CA HIS A 220 -15.95 10.20 15.61
C HIS A 220 -14.87 11.27 15.82
N THR A 221 -14.63 11.68 17.07
CA THR A 221 -13.54 12.62 17.38
C THR A 221 -12.17 12.03 17.05
N VAL A 222 -11.96 10.72 17.32
CA VAL A 222 -10.73 10.03 16.93
C VAL A 222 -10.54 10.04 15.40
N LYS A 223 -11.61 9.75 14.63
CA LYS A 223 -11.57 9.81 13.15
C LYS A 223 -11.19 11.20 12.65
N ASN A 224 -11.76 12.25 13.22
CA ASN A 224 -11.43 13.64 12.86
C ASN A 224 -9.96 13.97 13.15
N HIS A 225 -9.43 13.54 14.31
CA HIS A 225 -8.00 13.71 14.59
C HIS A 225 -7.12 12.97 13.60
N LEU A 226 -7.48 11.72 13.23
CA LEU A 226 -6.73 10.95 12.24
C LEU A 226 -6.76 11.61 10.86
N THR A 227 -7.90 12.13 10.42
CA THR A 227 -7.99 12.90 9.17
C THR A 227 -7.04 14.09 9.20
N ASN A 228 -7.07 14.90 10.25
CA ASN A 228 -6.16 16.05 10.39
C ASN A 228 -4.68 15.64 10.43
N ILE A 229 -4.35 14.50 11.07
CA ILE A 229 -2.99 13.96 11.09
C ILE A 229 -2.57 13.54 9.67
N PHE A 230 -3.43 12.83 8.95
CA PHE A 230 -3.17 12.41 7.58
C PHE A 230 -2.95 13.60 6.66
N ASP A 231 -3.78 14.63 6.74
CA ASP A 231 -3.66 15.85 5.95
C ASP A 231 -2.34 16.59 6.25
N LYS A 232 -1.94 16.70 7.53
CA LYS A 232 -0.69 17.37 7.93
C LYS A 232 0.56 16.64 7.47
N LEU A 233 0.52 15.30 7.45
CA LEU A 233 1.66 14.46 7.11
C LEU A 233 1.67 14.05 5.63
N GLY A 234 0.61 14.38 4.86
CA GLY A 234 0.44 13.96 3.47
C GLY A 234 0.23 12.45 3.32
N LEU A 235 -0.39 11.81 4.32
CA LEU A 235 -0.64 10.38 4.39
C LEU A 235 -2.10 10.07 4.07
N SER A 236 -2.39 8.83 3.65
CA SER A 236 -3.73 8.45 3.20
C SER A 236 -4.40 7.39 4.08
N ASN A 237 -3.64 6.69 4.91
CA ASN A 237 -4.17 5.61 5.72
C ASN A 237 -3.32 5.35 6.99
N ARG A 238 -3.87 4.50 7.86
CA ARG A 238 -3.27 4.16 9.15
C ARG A 238 -1.92 3.43 9.03
N LEU A 239 -1.74 2.60 7.99
CA LEU A 239 -0.49 1.90 7.74
C LEU A 239 0.62 2.90 7.38
N GLU A 240 0.34 3.82 6.46
CA GLU A 240 1.27 4.88 6.08
C GLU A 240 1.70 5.71 7.31
N LEU A 241 0.75 6.04 8.18
CA LEU A 241 1.06 6.73 9.44
C LEU A 241 2.01 5.92 10.32
N THR A 242 1.77 4.62 10.46
CA THR A 242 2.63 3.77 11.31
C THR A 242 4.03 3.64 10.71
N LEU A 243 4.14 3.40 9.39
CA LEU A 243 5.43 3.32 8.71
C LEU A 243 6.18 4.66 8.80
N PHE A 244 5.50 5.77 8.57
CA PHE A 244 6.06 7.11 8.72
C PHE A 244 6.63 7.34 10.13
N CYS A 245 5.88 6.92 11.16
CA CYS A 245 6.32 7.04 12.54
C CYS A 245 7.53 6.16 12.87
N LEU A 246 7.60 4.96 12.28
CA LEU A 246 8.75 4.06 12.44
C LEU A 246 9.99 4.63 11.75
N GLU A 247 9.85 5.14 10.53
CA GLU A 247 10.94 5.74 9.75
C GLU A 247 11.48 7.00 10.42
N HIS A 248 10.59 7.89 10.86
CA HIS A 248 10.95 9.18 11.47
C HIS A 248 11.10 9.13 12.99
N ARG A 249 10.97 7.94 13.61
CA ARG A 249 11.08 7.73 15.07
C ARG A 249 10.22 8.70 15.90
N LEU A 250 9.00 8.99 15.42
CA LEU A 250 8.08 9.93 16.08
C LEU A 250 7.47 9.39 17.39
N THR A 251 7.59 8.10 17.65
CA THR A 251 7.11 7.45 18.89
C THR A 251 8.28 7.24 19.84
N GLY A 252 8.78 8.32 20.41
CA GLY A 252 9.72 8.30 21.52
C GLY A 252 8.97 8.56 22.82
N ASN A 253 8.85 7.54 23.63
CA ASN A 253 8.50 7.50 25.07
C ASN A 253 7.72 8.66 25.70
N SER A 254 6.54 8.29 26.22
CA SER A 254 6.12 8.75 27.56
C SER A 254 6.46 7.67 28.56
#